data_3416bf9ab3c511eaa191d2c4a51ea80c
#
_entry.id   3416bf9ab3c511eaa191d2c4a51ea80c
#
_cell.length_a   1.000
_cell.length_b   1.000
_cell.length_c   1.000
_cell.angle_alpha   90.00
_cell.angle_beta   90.00
_cell.angle_gamma   90.00
#
_symmetry.space_group_name_H-M   'P 1'
#
loop_
_entity.id
_entity.type
_entity.pdbx_description
1 polymer ?
#
loop_
_entity_poly.entity_id
_entity_poly.type
_entity_poly.pdbx_seq_one_letter_code
_entity_poly.pdbx_strand_id
1 'polypeptide(L)'
;MIELVFPAPQLTKLRKQIAHHRLESAAILLAAPVRRNERDIRLLVQTMALPAEADYLRRTATDVELRPEFGLPLEKTAARKGWSLIYVHTHPNQDNLPSFSYVDDRTEARLAPYAQMRSADTPHVALLLGKERLVARQLGTSTPVRVLEIGDHIHHAYDPAADSDELEIAHDRQIRAFGKAGQRRLRRVRVVVVGLGGTGSVVAQQLAHLGIDEF
;
A
#
# COMPACT_ATOMS: atom_id res chain seq x y z
N MET A 1 10.76 7.97 -1.11
CA MET A 1 9.75 7.01 -0.59
C MET A 1 8.47 7.14 -1.40
N ILE A 2 7.76 6.03 -1.65
CA ILE A 2 6.45 6.06 -2.33
C ILE A 2 5.36 5.80 -1.28
N GLU A 3 4.36 6.68 -1.24
CA GLU A 3 3.18 6.55 -0.39
C GLU A 3 1.92 6.50 -1.26
N LEU A 4 1.13 5.45 -1.14
CA LEU A 4 -0.20 5.35 -1.74
C LEU A 4 -1.24 5.84 -0.73
N VAL A 5 -2.01 6.84 -1.09
CA VAL A 5 -2.90 7.55 -0.17
C VAL A 5 -4.35 7.41 -0.63
N PHE A 6 -5.17 6.83 0.24
CA PHE A 6 -6.62 6.74 0.07
C PHE A 6 -7.31 7.81 0.88
N PRO A 7 -8.26 8.57 0.31
CA PRO A 7 -9.25 9.30 1.10
C PRO A 7 -10.10 8.30 1.90
N ALA A 8 -10.34 8.56 3.18
CA ALA A 8 -11.26 7.74 3.96
C ALA A 8 -12.72 8.00 3.55
N PRO A 9 -13.58 6.99 3.43
CA PRO A 9 -13.36 5.57 3.68
C PRO A 9 -13.16 4.74 2.40
N GLN A 10 -12.41 5.23 1.41
CA GLN A 10 -12.28 4.57 0.09
C GLN A 10 -11.64 3.19 0.16
N LEU A 11 -10.63 3.00 1.01
CA LEU A 11 -9.98 1.70 1.18
C LEU A 11 -10.95 0.65 1.75
N THR A 12 -11.74 1.06 2.74
CA THR A 12 -12.80 0.20 3.30
C THR A 12 -13.87 -0.14 2.24
N LYS A 13 -14.24 0.84 1.42
CA LYS A 13 -15.17 0.63 0.30
C LYS A 13 -14.59 -0.35 -0.73
N LEU A 14 -13.33 -0.16 -1.12
CA LEU A 14 -12.62 -1.07 -2.03
C LEU A 14 -12.65 -2.51 -1.49
N ARG A 15 -12.24 -2.71 -0.23
CA ARG A 15 -12.27 -4.03 0.42
C ARG A 15 -13.63 -4.69 0.33
N LYS A 16 -14.70 -3.97 0.69
CA LYS A 16 -16.07 -4.50 0.66
C LYS A 16 -16.52 -4.90 -0.75
N GLN A 17 -16.08 -4.18 -1.77
CA GLN A 17 -16.51 -4.39 -3.15
C GLN A 17 -15.78 -5.52 -3.86
N ILE A 18 -14.49 -5.74 -3.54
CA ILE A 18 -13.69 -6.79 -4.17
C ILE A 18 -13.44 -8.01 -3.26
N ALA A 19 -13.87 -7.94 -1.99
CA ALA A 19 -13.75 -9.08 -1.09
C ALA A 19 -14.64 -10.22 -1.59
N HIS A 20 -14.01 -11.29 -2.03
CA HIS A 20 -14.66 -12.53 -2.42
C HIS A 20 -14.03 -13.67 -1.60
N HIS A 21 -14.85 -14.44 -0.90
CA HIS A 21 -14.34 -15.40 0.08
C HIS A 21 -13.68 -16.64 -0.55
N ARG A 22 -13.82 -16.84 -1.86
CA ARG A 22 -13.35 -18.07 -2.53
C ARG A 22 -12.53 -17.84 -3.78
N LEU A 23 -12.71 -16.71 -4.45
CA LEU A 23 -12.03 -16.39 -5.70
C LEU A 23 -11.21 -15.12 -5.54
N GLU A 24 -10.08 -15.06 -6.19
CA GLU A 24 -9.34 -13.82 -6.35
C GLU A 24 -10.17 -12.80 -7.11
N SER A 25 -10.01 -11.55 -6.76
CA SER A 25 -10.67 -10.43 -7.41
C SER A 25 -9.62 -9.38 -7.75
N ALA A 26 -9.89 -8.59 -8.76
CA ALA A 26 -9.00 -7.51 -9.18
C ALA A 26 -9.73 -6.16 -9.24
N ALA A 27 -8.95 -5.09 -9.26
CA ALA A 27 -9.42 -3.73 -9.57
C ALA A 27 -8.25 -2.91 -10.15
N ILE A 28 -8.57 -1.83 -10.84
CA ILE A 28 -7.56 -0.87 -11.29
C ILE A 28 -7.93 0.49 -10.71
N LEU A 29 -6.96 1.11 -10.02
CA LEU A 29 -7.14 2.45 -9.48
C LEU A 29 -6.25 3.42 -10.24
N LEU A 30 -6.68 4.67 -10.29
CA LEU A 30 -5.87 5.79 -10.79
C LEU A 30 -5.53 6.72 -9.64
N ALA A 31 -4.26 7.09 -9.53
CA ALA A 31 -3.78 7.97 -8.48
C ALA A 31 -2.97 9.14 -9.06
N ALA A 32 -3.29 10.34 -8.62
CA ALA A 32 -2.56 11.55 -8.99
C ALA A 32 -1.25 11.65 -8.21
N PRO A 33 -0.10 11.82 -8.88
CA PRO A 33 1.18 11.98 -8.19
C PRO A 33 1.32 13.40 -7.62
N VAL A 34 1.81 13.47 -6.38
CA VAL A 34 2.23 14.71 -5.72
C VAL A 34 3.63 14.52 -5.21
N ARG A 35 4.59 15.20 -5.82
CA ARG A 35 5.99 15.18 -5.39
C ARG A 35 6.17 16.10 -4.19
N ARG A 36 6.73 15.58 -3.11
CA ARG A 36 7.11 16.37 -1.92
C ARG A 36 8.53 16.90 -2.03
N ASN A 37 9.40 16.11 -2.64
CA ASN A 37 10.79 16.41 -2.96
C ASN A 37 11.26 15.44 -4.06
N GLU A 38 12.55 15.42 -4.37
CA GLU A 38 13.12 14.54 -5.41
C GLU A 38 12.98 13.05 -5.10
N ARG A 39 12.87 12.67 -3.80
CA ARG A 39 12.86 11.27 -3.35
C ARG A 39 11.50 10.77 -2.90
N ASP A 40 10.57 11.69 -2.59
CA ASP A 40 9.29 11.36 -1.96
C ASP A 40 8.12 11.76 -2.85
N ILE A 41 7.30 10.77 -3.17
CA ILE A 41 6.10 10.94 -3.98
C ILE A 41 4.89 10.33 -3.27
N ARG A 42 3.79 11.08 -3.25
CA ARG A 42 2.48 10.61 -2.84
C ARG A 42 1.62 10.35 -4.06
N LEU A 43 0.96 9.22 -4.06
CA LEU A 43 0.01 8.80 -5.07
C LEU A 43 -1.39 8.89 -4.46
N LEU A 44 -2.13 9.96 -4.78
CA LEU A 44 -3.45 10.21 -4.22
C LEU A 44 -4.52 9.51 -5.06
N VAL A 45 -5.18 8.50 -4.51
CA VAL A 45 -6.23 7.74 -5.21
C VAL A 45 -7.38 8.67 -5.60
N GLN A 46 -7.71 8.73 -6.89
CA GLN A 46 -8.73 9.57 -7.48
C GLN A 46 -9.92 8.75 -7.99
N THR A 47 -9.64 7.60 -8.59
CA THR A 47 -10.65 6.76 -9.24
C THR A 47 -10.42 5.31 -8.89
N MET A 48 -11.51 4.60 -8.63
CA MET A 48 -11.52 3.15 -8.44
C MET A 48 -12.42 2.55 -9.52
N ALA A 49 -11.83 1.75 -10.41
CA ALA A 49 -12.54 0.98 -11.41
C ALA A 49 -12.65 -0.47 -10.94
N LEU A 50 -13.87 -0.94 -10.82
CA LEU A 50 -14.21 -2.27 -10.36
C LEU A 50 -14.78 -3.07 -11.54
N PRO A 51 -14.21 -4.24 -11.87
CA PRO A 51 -14.69 -5.05 -12.97
C PRO A 51 -16.02 -5.72 -12.61
N ALA A 52 -16.90 -5.81 -13.59
CA ALA A 52 -18.03 -6.74 -13.55
C ALA A 52 -17.54 -8.18 -13.85
N GLU A 53 -18.37 -9.19 -13.63
CA GLU A 53 -17.99 -10.59 -13.90
C GLU A 53 -17.57 -10.82 -15.37
N ALA A 54 -18.20 -10.13 -16.30
CA ALA A 54 -17.87 -10.20 -17.72
C ALA A 54 -16.51 -9.61 -18.10
N ASP A 55 -15.94 -8.76 -17.23
CA ASP A 55 -14.62 -8.15 -17.46
C ASP A 55 -13.45 -9.05 -17.07
N TYR A 56 -13.72 -10.18 -16.40
CA TYR A 56 -12.69 -11.17 -16.11
C TYR A 56 -12.46 -12.09 -17.32
N LEU A 57 -11.20 -12.23 -17.70
CA LEU A 57 -10.77 -13.28 -18.63
C LEU A 57 -10.61 -14.60 -17.90
N ARG A 58 -10.07 -14.54 -16.68
CA ARG A 58 -9.91 -15.67 -15.77
C ARG A 58 -10.09 -15.22 -14.34
N ARG A 59 -10.79 -16.03 -13.55
CA ARG A 59 -11.03 -15.79 -12.14
C ARG A 59 -11.12 -17.09 -11.37
N THR A 60 -10.12 -17.40 -10.56
CA THR A 60 -10.00 -18.62 -9.78
C THR A 60 -9.66 -18.31 -8.32
N ALA A 61 -9.41 -19.33 -7.51
CA ALA A 61 -8.97 -19.15 -6.12
C ALA A 61 -7.50 -18.72 -5.98
N THR A 62 -6.72 -18.78 -7.06
CA THR A 62 -5.26 -18.55 -7.05
C THR A 62 -4.76 -17.77 -8.26
N ASP A 63 -5.65 -17.23 -9.06
CA ASP A 63 -5.28 -16.50 -10.27
C ASP A 63 -6.44 -15.65 -10.78
N VAL A 64 -6.13 -14.42 -11.15
CA VAL A 64 -7.09 -13.45 -11.67
C VAL A 64 -6.50 -12.69 -12.85
N GLU A 65 -7.28 -12.60 -13.94
CA GLU A 65 -6.90 -11.87 -15.13
C GLU A 65 -8.10 -11.08 -15.67
N LEU A 66 -7.89 -9.78 -15.90
CA LEU A 66 -8.90 -8.91 -16.49
C LEU A 66 -8.76 -8.87 -18.01
N ARG A 67 -9.88 -8.70 -18.69
CA ARG A 67 -9.87 -8.45 -20.14
C ARG A 67 -9.19 -7.12 -20.45
N PRO A 68 -8.41 -7.04 -21.55
CA PRO A 68 -7.74 -5.79 -21.94
C PRO A 68 -8.71 -4.60 -22.11
N GLU A 69 -9.92 -4.87 -22.56
CA GLU A 69 -10.96 -3.86 -22.80
C GLU A 69 -11.34 -3.09 -21.52
N PHE A 70 -11.22 -3.75 -20.35
CA PHE A 70 -11.44 -3.09 -19.06
C PHE A 70 -10.30 -2.13 -18.71
N GLY A 71 -9.04 -2.54 -18.90
CA GLY A 71 -7.85 -1.77 -18.52
C GLY A 71 -7.54 -0.60 -19.45
N LEU A 72 -7.70 -0.79 -20.76
CA LEU A 72 -7.28 0.18 -21.78
C LEU A 72 -7.80 1.62 -21.60
N PRO A 73 -9.08 1.88 -21.26
CA PRO A 73 -9.57 3.25 -21.02
C PRO A 73 -8.90 3.91 -19.83
N LEU A 74 -8.60 3.13 -18.78
CA LEU A 74 -7.94 3.61 -17.56
C LEU A 74 -6.48 3.95 -17.83
N GLU A 75 -5.78 3.11 -18.58
CA GLU A 75 -4.41 3.32 -19.00
C GLU A 75 -4.26 4.57 -19.89
N LYS A 76 -5.18 4.76 -20.85
CA LYS A 76 -5.23 5.98 -21.67
C LYS A 76 -5.46 7.23 -20.81
N THR A 77 -6.30 7.12 -19.78
CA THR A 77 -6.57 8.22 -18.86
C THR A 77 -5.36 8.52 -17.99
N ALA A 78 -4.69 7.49 -17.47
CA ALA A 78 -3.45 7.61 -16.71
C ALA A 78 -2.36 8.28 -17.54
N ALA A 79 -2.14 7.81 -18.77
CA ALA A 79 -1.16 8.39 -19.69
C ALA A 79 -1.41 9.87 -19.98
N ARG A 80 -2.66 10.24 -20.29
CA ARG A 80 -3.02 11.63 -20.58
C ARG A 80 -2.84 12.57 -19.40
N LYS A 81 -3.07 12.07 -18.17
CA LYS A 81 -3.00 12.86 -16.93
C LYS A 81 -1.65 12.76 -16.20
N GLY A 82 -0.74 11.92 -16.64
CA GLY A 82 0.50 11.60 -15.92
C GLY A 82 0.23 10.91 -14.57
N TRP A 83 -0.85 10.12 -14.46
CA TRP A 83 -1.27 9.48 -13.24
C TRP A 83 -0.69 8.06 -13.11
N SER A 84 -0.59 7.61 -11.87
CA SER A 84 -0.20 6.25 -11.51
C SER A 84 -1.36 5.29 -11.74
N LEU A 85 -1.03 4.11 -12.27
CA LEU A 85 -1.89 2.92 -12.29
C LEU A 85 -1.60 2.09 -11.04
N ILE A 86 -2.63 1.72 -10.31
CA ILE A 86 -2.56 0.83 -9.16
C ILE A 86 -3.31 -0.44 -9.53
N TYR A 87 -2.57 -1.53 -9.72
CA TYR A 87 -3.14 -2.85 -9.99
C TYR A 87 -3.41 -3.55 -8.65
N VAL A 88 -4.67 -3.80 -8.39
CA VAL A 88 -5.14 -4.42 -7.15
C VAL A 88 -5.58 -5.84 -7.41
N HIS A 89 -5.19 -6.77 -6.56
CA HIS A 89 -5.81 -8.10 -6.50
C HIS A 89 -5.92 -8.60 -5.06
N THR A 90 -6.64 -9.69 -4.87
CA THR A 90 -6.91 -10.26 -3.55
C THR A 90 -6.36 -11.67 -3.44
N HIS A 91 -5.85 -12.00 -2.24
CA HIS A 91 -5.57 -13.38 -1.83
C HIS A 91 -6.53 -13.78 -0.71
N PRO A 92 -7.71 -14.32 -1.02
CA PRO A 92 -8.80 -14.53 -0.05
C PRO A 92 -8.46 -15.55 1.04
N ASN A 93 -7.48 -16.43 0.81
CA ASN A 93 -7.09 -17.48 1.74
C ASN A 93 -5.90 -17.11 2.63
N GLN A 94 -5.37 -15.89 2.53
CA GLN A 94 -4.25 -15.43 3.36
C GLN A 94 -4.76 -14.58 4.54
N ASP A 95 -4.80 -15.19 5.72
CA ASP A 95 -5.28 -14.55 6.96
C ASP A 95 -4.23 -13.63 7.60
N ASN A 96 -2.94 -13.91 7.38
CA ASN A 96 -1.81 -13.10 7.85
C ASN A 96 -1.47 -11.96 6.88
N LEU A 97 -0.32 -11.33 7.07
CA LEU A 97 0.21 -10.37 6.10
C LEU A 97 0.32 -11.08 4.74
N PRO A 98 -0.42 -10.64 3.73
CA PRO A 98 -0.41 -11.32 2.44
C PRO A 98 0.96 -11.16 1.77
N SER A 99 1.34 -12.13 0.95
CA SER A 99 2.59 -12.09 0.19
C SER A 99 2.31 -12.29 -1.29
N PHE A 100 3.02 -11.55 -2.12
CA PHE A 100 2.99 -11.73 -3.58
C PHE A 100 3.52 -13.11 -3.95
N SER A 101 2.86 -13.76 -4.88
CA SER A 101 3.22 -15.07 -5.38
C SER A 101 4.18 -14.96 -6.59
N TYR A 102 4.76 -16.10 -6.99
CA TYR A 102 5.54 -16.18 -8.22
C TYR A 102 4.71 -15.81 -9.47
N VAL A 103 3.41 -16.13 -9.46
CA VAL A 103 2.50 -15.77 -10.57
C VAL A 103 2.35 -14.25 -10.65
N ASP A 104 2.23 -13.57 -9.50
CA ASP A 104 2.17 -12.11 -9.44
C ASP A 104 3.46 -11.49 -9.99
N ASP A 105 4.63 -12.00 -9.59
CA ASP A 105 5.92 -11.54 -10.08
C ASP A 105 6.02 -11.62 -11.62
N ARG A 106 5.58 -12.74 -12.20
CA ARG A 106 5.57 -12.92 -13.66
C ARG A 106 4.59 -11.99 -14.36
N THR A 107 3.44 -11.76 -13.76
CA THR A 107 2.41 -10.87 -14.30
C THR A 107 2.89 -9.43 -14.25
N GLU A 108 3.43 -9.00 -13.13
CA GLU A 108 3.99 -7.66 -12.95
C GLU A 108 5.20 -7.40 -13.87
N ALA A 109 6.07 -8.38 -14.08
CA ALA A 109 7.20 -8.24 -15.01
C ALA A 109 6.75 -7.93 -16.45
N ARG A 110 5.54 -8.36 -16.86
CA ARG A 110 4.94 -8.01 -18.16
C ARG A 110 4.24 -6.66 -18.13
N LEU A 111 3.53 -6.35 -17.04
CA LEU A 111 2.75 -5.12 -16.92
C LEU A 111 3.61 -3.88 -16.68
N ALA A 112 4.68 -3.99 -15.89
CA ALA A 112 5.48 -2.84 -15.47
C ALA A 112 6.11 -2.07 -16.66
N PRO A 113 6.79 -2.70 -17.64
CA PRO A 113 7.33 -1.98 -18.79
C PRO A 113 6.24 -1.27 -19.60
N TYR A 114 5.08 -1.91 -19.74
CA TYR A 114 3.95 -1.37 -20.47
C TYR A 114 3.32 -0.16 -19.77
N ALA A 115 3.13 -0.23 -18.46
CA ALA A 115 2.63 0.88 -17.65
C ALA A 115 3.63 2.05 -17.65
N GLN A 116 4.93 1.76 -17.49
CA GLN A 116 5.99 2.75 -17.48
C GLN A 116 6.13 3.50 -18.82
N MET A 117 5.95 2.81 -19.94
CA MET A 117 5.96 3.44 -21.27
C MET A 117 4.84 4.47 -21.44
N ARG A 118 3.71 4.29 -20.74
CA ARG A 118 2.55 5.20 -20.82
C ARG A 118 2.63 6.39 -19.88
N SER A 119 3.35 6.27 -18.77
CA SER A 119 3.51 7.32 -17.76
C SER A 119 4.89 7.22 -17.11
N ALA A 120 5.93 7.58 -17.90
CA ALA A 120 7.34 7.33 -17.62
C ALA A 120 7.84 7.92 -16.29
N ASP A 121 7.33 9.10 -15.91
CA ASP A 121 7.81 9.85 -14.74
C ASP A 121 7.04 9.52 -13.45
N THR A 122 6.09 8.59 -13.51
CA THR A 122 5.22 8.27 -12.38
C THR A 122 5.36 6.78 -12.01
N PRO A 123 5.67 6.44 -10.75
CA PRO A 123 5.70 5.05 -10.34
C PRO A 123 4.30 4.45 -10.36
N HIS A 124 4.20 3.20 -10.77
CA HIS A 124 2.98 2.41 -10.70
C HIS A 124 3.08 1.43 -9.52
N VAL A 125 1.94 0.95 -9.01
CA VAL A 125 1.88 0.17 -7.78
C VAL A 125 1.09 -1.13 -7.99
N ALA A 126 1.60 -2.21 -7.40
CA ALA A 126 0.84 -3.43 -7.14
C ALA A 126 0.35 -3.40 -5.69
N LEU A 127 -0.95 -3.58 -5.48
CA LEU A 127 -1.60 -3.61 -4.17
C LEU A 127 -2.28 -4.97 -3.98
N LEU A 128 -1.83 -5.71 -2.99
CA LEU A 128 -2.37 -7.01 -2.64
C LEU A 128 -3.20 -6.93 -1.36
N LEU A 129 -4.44 -7.37 -1.43
CA LEU A 129 -5.35 -7.43 -0.30
C LEU A 129 -5.51 -8.88 0.18
N GLY A 130 -5.10 -9.14 1.41
CA GLY A 130 -5.51 -10.33 2.15
C GLY A 130 -6.86 -10.10 2.85
N LYS A 131 -7.25 -11.05 3.69
CA LYS A 131 -8.51 -10.97 4.42
C LYS A 131 -8.62 -9.73 5.31
N GLU A 132 -7.61 -9.45 6.12
CA GLU A 132 -7.59 -8.30 7.03
C GLU A 132 -6.49 -7.30 6.70
N ARG A 133 -5.36 -7.77 6.20
CA ARG A 133 -4.17 -6.97 5.94
C ARG A 133 -3.95 -6.77 4.44
N LEU A 134 -3.06 -5.87 4.13
CA LEU A 134 -2.63 -5.61 2.76
C LEU A 134 -1.13 -5.36 2.71
N VAL A 135 -0.56 -5.52 1.52
CA VAL A 135 0.80 -5.08 1.19
C VAL A 135 0.80 -4.37 -0.15
N ALA A 136 1.76 -3.49 -0.34
CA ALA A 136 1.94 -2.80 -1.62
C ALA A 136 3.42 -2.70 -1.96
N ARG A 137 3.71 -2.76 -3.27
CA ARG A 137 5.05 -2.56 -3.81
C ARG A 137 4.99 -1.76 -5.11
N GLN A 138 6.10 -1.16 -5.48
CA GLN A 138 6.22 -0.57 -6.80
C GLN A 138 6.13 -1.69 -7.84
N LEU A 139 5.27 -1.51 -8.83
CA LEU A 139 4.95 -2.50 -9.86
C LEU A 139 6.23 -3.03 -10.55
N GLY A 140 6.37 -4.35 -10.58
CA GLY A 140 7.50 -5.04 -11.18
C GLY A 140 8.80 -4.98 -10.39
N THR A 141 8.75 -4.55 -9.12
CA THR A 141 9.91 -4.50 -8.23
C THR A 141 9.57 -5.07 -6.85
N SER A 142 10.59 -5.27 -6.00
CA SER A 142 10.40 -5.61 -4.58
C SER A 142 10.32 -4.37 -3.68
N THR A 143 10.38 -3.16 -4.24
CA THR A 143 10.39 -1.92 -3.44
C THR A 143 9.02 -1.71 -2.78
N PRO A 144 8.95 -1.72 -1.45
CA PRO A 144 7.68 -1.60 -0.76
C PRO A 144 7.11 -0.18 -0.86
N VAL A 145 5.79 -0.08 -0.86
CA VAL A 145 5.03 1.17 -0.90
C VAL A 145 4.19 1.27 0.36
N ARG A 146 4.33 2.37 1.10
CA ARG A 146 3.50 2.65 2.27
C ARG A 146 2.07 2.96 1.82
N VAL A 147 1.07 2.46 2.56
CA VAL A 147 -0.35 2.72 2.27
C VAL A 147 -0.99 3.47 3.43
N LEU A 148 -1.52 4.64 3.14
CA LEU A 148 -2.18 5.53 4.08
C LEU A 148 -3.65 5.68 3.74
N GLU A 149 -4.50 5.79 4.75
CA GLU A 149 -5.88 6.25 4.63
C GLU A 149 -6.01 7.56 5.41
N ILE A 150 -6.47 8.61 4.74
CA ILE A 150 -6.55 9.96 5.31
C ILE A 150 -8.02 10.38 5.42
N GLY A 151 -8.44 10.66 6.65
CA GLY A 151 -9.72 11.25 7.04
C GLY A 151 -9.47 12.23 8.18
N ASP A 152 -10.27 12.15 9.24
CA ASP A 152 -10.05 12.93 10.48
C ASP A 152 -8.69 12.61 11.12
N HIS A 153 -8.21 11.39 10.86
CA HIS A 153 -6.90 10.92 11.29
C HIS A 153 -6.17 10.24 10.13
N ILE A 154 -4.84 10.21 10.20
CA ILE A 154 -4.00 9.41 9.28
C ILE A 154 -3.94 8.00 9.84
N HIS A 155 -4.40 7.04 9.05
CA HIS A 155 -4.31 5.62 9.35
C HIS A 155 -3.30 4.94 8.43
N HIS A 156 -2.28 4.28 9.01
CA HIS A 156 -1.31 3.47 8.27
C HIS A 156 -1.91 2.09 8.01
N ALA A 157 -2.47 1.89 6.82
CA ALA A 157 -3.03 0.61 6.41
C ALA A 157 -1.93 -0.43 6.14
N TYR A 158 -0.75 0.04 5.68
CA TYR A 158 0.47 -0.74 5.56
C TYR A 158 1.68 0.16 5.70
N ASP A 159 2.60 -0.24 6.56
CA ASP A 159 3.89 0.42 6.74
C ASP A 159 4.99 -0.66 6.71
N PRO A 160 5.79 -0.73 5.63
CA PRO A 160 6.82 -1.75 5.49
C PRO A 160 7.87 -1.71 6.61
N ALA A 161 8.15 -0.53 7.15
CA ALA A 161 9.08 -0.40 8.26
C ALA A 161 8.50 -0.96 9.57
N ALA A 162 7.22 -0.74 9.82
CA ALA A 162 6.53 -1.25 11.01
C ALA A 162 6.18 -2.74 10.93
N ASP A 163 6.08 -3.27 9.69
CA ASP A 163 5.68 -4.65 9.44
C ASP A 163 6.89 -5.58 9.15
N SER A 164 8.12 -5.07 9.20
CA SER A 164 9.34 -5.87 9.05
C SER A 164 9.70 -6.64 10.33
N ASP A 165 10.24 -7.85 10.16
CA ASP A 165 10.71 -8.67 11.31
C ASP A 165 11.97 -8.11 11.99
N GLU A 166 12.70 -7.18 11.36
CA GLU A 166 13.85 -6.48 11.94
C GLU A 166 13.51 -5.70 13.23
N LEU A 167 12.24 -5.36 13.42
CA LEU A 167 11.72 -4.75 14.65
C LEU A 167 11.93 -5.61 15.89
N GLU A 168 11.95 -6.92 15.76
CA GLU A 168 11.91 -7.83 16.90
C GLU A 168 13.20 -7.78 17.70
N ILE A 169 14.35 -7.61 17.07
CA ILE A 169 15.65 -7.62 17.73
C ILE A 169 15.89 -6.34 18.53
N ALA A 170 15.59 -5.18 17.97
CA ALA A 170 15.84 -3.88 18.61
C ALA A 170 14.89 -3.60 19.79
N HIS A 171 13.68 -4.15 19.77
CA HIS A 171 12.61 -3.86 20.72
C HIS A 171 12.11 -5.09 21.50
N ASP A 172 12.92 -6.16 21.58
CA ASP A 172 12.52 -7.43 22.21
C ASP A 172 11.96 -7.27 23.63
N ARG A 173 12.57 -6.43 24.47
CA ARG A 173 12.10 -6.18 25.84
C ARG A 173 10.73 -5.51 25.89
N GLN A 174 10.47 -4.59 24.98
CA GLN A 174 9.20 -3.87 24.89
C GLN A 174 8.12 -4.77 24.30
N ILE A 175 8.49 -5.61 23.31
CA ILE A 175 7.61 -6.62 22.73
C ILE A 175 7.15 -7.62 23.78
N ARG A 176 8.02 -7.98 24.72
CA ARG A 176 7.67 -8.84 25.87
C ARG A 176 6.67 -8.14 26.83
N ALA A 177 6.72 -6.81 26.94
CA ALA A 177 5.86 -6.07 27.85
C ALA A 177 4.46 -5.81 27.25
N PHE A 178 4.33 -5.39 25.99
CA PHE A 178 3.07 -5.01 25.39
C PHE A 178 2.79 -5.65 24.03
N GLY A 179 3.53 -6.69 23.66
CA GLY A 179 3.35 -7.53 22.48
C GLY A 179 3.77 -6.87 21.17
N LYS A 180 3.92 -7.69 20.12
CA LYS A 180 4.24 -7.22 18.75
C LYS A 180 3.27 -6.17 18.23
N ALA A 181 1.98 -6.35 18.51
CA ALA A 181 0.94 -5.42 18.08
C ALA A 181 1.07 -4.04 18.75
N GLY A 182 1.46 -4.01 20.03
CA GLY A 182 1.73 -2.78 20.77
C GLY A 182 2.92 -2.02 20.17
N GLN A 183 4.03 -2.71 19.91
CA GLN A 183 5.21 -2.13 19.29
C GLN A 183 4.92 -1.58 17.88
N ARG A 184 4.16 -2.31 17.07
CA ARG A 184 3.72 -1.84 15.75
C ARG A 184 2.85 -0.58 15.84
N ARG A 185 2.01 -0.45 16.87
CA ARG A 185 1.22 0.76 17.08
C ARG A 185 2.10 1.95 17.43
N LEU A 186 3.09 1.78 18.31
CA LEU A 186 4.05 2.84 18.67
C LEU A 186 4.80 3.35 17.43
N ARG A 187 5.25 2.46 16.58
CA ARG A 187 5.96 2.83 15.34
C ARG A 187 5.14 3.63 14.33
N ARG A 188 3.82 3.54 14.43
CA ARG A 188 2.88 4.28 13.56
C ARG A 188 2.48 5.65 14.13
N VAL A 189 2.92 5.96 15.35
CA VAL A 189 2.61 7.23 15.99
C VAL A 189 3.54 8.31 15.44
N ARG A 190 2.96 9.42 15.00
CA ARG A 190 3.70 10.64 14.70
C ARG A 190 3.60 11.58 15.88
N VAL A 191 4.73 12.08 16.34
CA VAL A 191 4.81 12.99 17.49
C VAL A 191 5.34 14.34 17.06
N VAL A 192 4.72 15.41 17.52
CA VAL A 192 5.25 16.75 17.38
C VAL A 192 5.76 17.19 18.75
N VAL A 193 7.04 17.49 18.85
CA VAL A 193 7.64 18.03 20.07
C VAL A 193 7.85 19.53 19.88
N VAL A 194 7.13 20.33 20.68
CA VAL A 194 7.26 21.79 20.64
C VAL A 194 8.30 22.23 21.65
N GLY A 195 9.47 22.62 21.14
CA GLY A 195 10.62 23.01 21.94
C GLY A 195 11.53 21.83 22.30
N LEU A 196 12.78 21.89 21.87
CA LEU A 196 13.82 20.89 22.12
C LEU A 196 14.87 21.37 23.13
N GLY A 197 14.44 22.14 24.15
CA GLY A 197 15.27 22.48 25.30
C GLY A 197 15.49 21.27 26.23
N GLY A 198 15.94 21.52 27.48
CA GLY A 198 16.31 20.44 28.40
C GLY A 198 15.27 19.33 28.56
N THR A 199 14.00 19.68 28.76
CA THR A 199 12.92 18.69 28.91
C THR A 199 12.52 18.08 27.57
N GLY A 200 12.31 18.88 26.52
CA GLY A 200 11.82 18.40 25.23
C GLY A 200 12.81 17.48 24.51
N SER A 201 14.10 17.72 24.64
CA SER A 201 15.14 16.84 24.07
C SER A 201 15.13 15.46 24.75
N VAL A 202 14.99 15.41 26.08
CA VAL A 202 14.90 14.14 26.82
C VAL A 202 13.63 13.37 26.44
N VAL A 203 12.48 14.05 26.32
CA VAL A 203 11.23 13.44 25.90
C VAL A 203 11.36 12.86 24.49
N ALA A 204 11.89 13.61 23.53
CA ALA A 204 12.11 13.13 22.16
C ALA A 204 13.01 11.89 22.13
N GLN A 205 14.10 11.88 22.90
CA GLN A 205 14.99 10.74 23.01
C GLN A 205 14.29 9.50 23.57
N GLN A 206 13.50 9.65 24.64
CA GLN A 206 12.75 8.55 25.22
C GLN A 206 11.71 7.96 24.25
N LEU A 207 11.01 8.82 23.52
CA LEU A 207 10.06 8.41 22.51
C LEU A 207 10.74 7.66 21.35
N ALA A 208 11.93 8.12 20.91
CA ALA A 208 12.72 7.40 19.91
C ALA A 208 13.15 6.02 20.42
N HIS A 209 13.58 5.91 21.68
CA HIS A 209 13.91 4.62 22.29
C HIS A 209 12.68 3.69 22.40
N LEU A 210 11.48 4.21 22.50
CA LEU A 210 10.24 3.43 22.44
C LEU A 210 9.88 2.96 21.02
N GLY A 211 10.62 3.40 20.01
CA GLY A 211 10.42 3.01 18.62
C GLY A 211 9.42 3.90 17.88
N ILE A 212 9.28 5.17 18.29
CA ILE A 212 8.60 6.18 17.50
C ILE A 212 9.62 6.73 16.50
N ASP A 213 9.35 6.56 15.20
CA ASP A 213 10.29 6.91 14.13
C ASP A 213 9.94 8.25 13.46
N GLU A 214 8.73 8.80 13.67
CA GLU A 214 8.27 10.03 13.03
C GLU A 214 8.03 11.14 14.07
N PHE A 215 8.87 12.20 13.94
CA PHE A 215 8.79 13.41 14.76
C PHE A 215 8.56 14.66 13.91
#